data_60f6a3d376c4cb880cd794907eb3897f
#
_entry.id   60f6a3d376c4cb880cd794907eb3897f
#
_cell.length_a   1.000
_cell.length_b   1.000
_cell.length_c   1.000
_cell.angle_alpha   90.00
_cell.angle_beta   90.00
_cell.angle_gamma   90.00
#
_symmetry.space_group_name_H-M   'P 1'
#
loop_
_entity.id
_entity.type
_entity.pdbx_description
1 polymer ?
#
loop_
_entity_poly.entity_id
_entity_poly.type
_entity_poly.pdbx_seq_one_letter_code
_entity_poly.pdbx_strand_id
1 'polypeptide(L)'
;YRRQRQMCIRDSSNNNANNNNNNNFQRNNNQNQNQQRVPMPRPAQPNNANENLPVPQQQQERKVIEREKPYEFDDILNGVGVLEIMQDGYGFLRSSDYNYLSSPDDIYVSQSQIKLFGLKTGDVVEGVIRPPKEGEKYFPLVKVSKINGRDAAFVRDRVPFEHLTPLFPDEKFKLCKGGYSDSMSARVVDLFAPIGKGQRALIVAQPKTGKTILMKDIANAIAANHPEVYMIMLLIDERPEEVTDMARSVNAEVIASTFDEPAERHVKIAGIVLEKAKRLVECGHDVVIFLDSITRLARAYNTVSPASGKVLSGGVDANALHKPKRFFGAARNIENGGSLTIIATALIDTGSKMDEVIFEEFKGTG
;
A
#
# COMPACT_ATOMS: atom_id res chain seq x y z
N TYR A 1 8.48 -40.94 -21.23
CA TYR A 1 7.45 -41.87 -20.73
C TYR A 1 6.15 -41.07 -20.53
N ARG A 2 5.19 -41.36 -21.41
CA ARG A 2 3.80 -40.87 -21.42
C ARG A 2 3.01 -41.54 -20.29
N ARG A 3 2.16 -40.77 -19.60
CA ARG A 3 0.82 -41.24 -19.19
C ARG A 3 -0.14 -40.06 -19.06
N GLN A 4 -1.05 -40.02 -20.03
CA GLN A 4 -2.31 -39.29 -20.01
C GLN A 4 -3.21 -39.81 -18.89
N ARG A 5 -3.95 -38.95 -18.23
CA ARG A 5 -5.27 -39.27 -17.65
C ARG A 5 -6.27 -38.20 -18.04
N GLN A 6 -7.14 -38.61 -18.97
CA GLN A 6 -8.46 -38.05 -19.19
C GLN A 6 -9.35 -38.31 -17.99
N MET A 7 -10.13 -37.33 -17.60
CA MET A 7 -11.38 -37.59 -16.86
C MET A 7 -12.45 -36.58 -17.27
N CYS A 8 -13.33 -37.08 -18.07
CA CYS A 8 -14.79 -36.98 -18.19
C CYS A 8 -15.50 -35.70 -17.68
N ILE A 9 -16.03 -35.02 -18.68
CA ILE A 9 -17.18 -34.12 -18.66
C ILE A 9 -18.45 -34.97 -18.42
N ARG A 10 -19.32 -34.53 -17.52
CA ARG A 10 -20.74 -34.93 -17.51
C ARG A 10 -21.58 -33.67 -17.56
N ASP A 11 -22.17 -33.47 -18.75
CA ASP A 11 -23.35 -32.63 -18.98
C ASP A 11 -24.56 -33.25 -18.28
N SER A 12 -25.39 -32.41 -17.68
CA SER A 12 -26.81 -32.68 -17.57
C SER A 12 -27.59 -31.38 -17.67
N SER A 13 -28.10 -31.14 -18.84
CA SER A 13 -29.21 -30.26 -19.17
C SER A 13 -30.52 -30.87 -18.63
N ASN A 14 -31.40 -30.03 -18.04
CA ASN A 14 -32.84 -30.07 -18.33
C ASN A 14 -33.56 -28.82 -17.80
N ASN A 15 -34.07 -28.08 -18.71
CA ASN A 15 -35.37 -27.45 -18.97
C ASN A 15 -36.44 -27.51 -17.86
N ASN A 16 -37.12 -26.42 -17.50
CA ASN A 16 -38.39 -25.88 -17.98
C ASN A 16 -38.93 -24.78 -17.04
N ALA A 17 -39.14 -23.62 -17.55
CA ALA A 17 -40.40 -23.00 -17.98
C ALA A 17 -41.28 -22.37 -16.87
N ASN A 18 -41.44 -21.06 -17.01
CA ASN A 18 -42.66 -20.24 -16.85
C ASN A 18 -43.46 -20.29 -15.53
N ASN A 19 -43.57 -19.15 -14.85
CA ASN A 19 -44.84 -18.37 -14.91
C ASN A 19 -44.75 -17.00 -14.23
N ASN A 20 -45.26 -16.02 -14.95
CA ASN A 20 -45.70 -14.70 -14.50
C ASN A 20 -46.67 -14.78 -13.31
N ASN A 21 -46.58 -13.85 -12.36
CA ASN A 21 -47.73 -12.98 -12.08
C ASN A 21 -47.36 -11.77 -11.19
N ASN A 22 -47.74 -10.63 -11.68
CA ASN A 22 -47.96 -9.37 -10.99
C ASN A 22 -48.88 -9.55 -9.77
N ASN A 23 -48.63 -8.82 -8.69
CA ASN A 23 -49.65 -7.93 -8.14
C ASN A 23 -49.09 -6.94 -7.10
N ASN A 24 -49.35 -5.69 -7.39
CA ASN A 24 -49.43 -4.54 -6.51
C ASN A 24 -50.31 -4.82 -5.27
N PHE A 25 -50.02 -4.20 -4.13
CA PHE A 25 -50.92 -3.30 -3.43
C PHE A 25 -50.40 -2.87 -2.04
N GLN A 26 -50.24 -1.57 -1.89
CA GLN A 26 -50.74 -0.67 -0.84
C GLN A 26 -50.16 -0.69 0.59
N ARG A 27 -49.70 0.51 0.89
CA ARG A 27 -49.55 1.16 2.22
C ARG A 27 -50.80 0.92 3.11
N ASN A 28 -50.55 0.71 4.41
CA ASN A 28 -51.36 1.34 5.43
C ASN A 28 -50.61 1.63 6.72
N ASN A 29 -50.66 2.89 7.13
CA ASN A 29 -50.43 3.42 8.46
C ASN A 29 -51.45 2.86 9.44
N ASN A 30 -51.07 2.53 10.68
CA ASN A 30 -51.80 2.94 11.88
C ASN A 30 -51.00 2.71 13.18
N GLN A 31 -50.72 3.73 13.82
CA GLN A 31 -50.92 4.26 15.17
C GLN A 31 -51.14 3.27 16.33
N ASN A 32 -50.29 3.48 17.35
CA ASN A 32 -50.57 3.49 18.80
C ASN A 32 -51.55 2.46 19.37
N GLN A 33 -51.03 1.68 20.33
CA GLN A 33 -51.67 1.61 21.65
C GLN A 33 -50.74 1.08 22.73
N ASN A 34 -50.53 1.90 23.73
CA ASN A 34 -50.07 1.64 25.07
C ASN A 34 -50.93 0.56 25.75
N GLN A 35 -50.35 -0.51 26.27
CA GLN A 35 -51.00 -1.29 27.32
C GLN A 35 -49.99 -1.62 28.43
N GLN A 36 -50.29 -0.99 29.56
CA GLN A 36 -49.75 -1.25 30.89
C GLN A 36 -49.98 -2.71 31.30
N ARG A 37 -48.92 -3.38 31.76
CA ARG A 37 -49.03 -4.64 32.47
C ARG A 37 -48.92 -4.42 33.96
N VAL A 38 -50.03 -4.76 34.62
CA VAL A 38 -50.25 -4.82 36.07
C VAL A 38 -49.50 -6.05 36.65
N PRO A 39 -48.93 -5.96 37.87
CA PRO A 39 -48.21 -7.06 38.51
C PRO A 39 -49.18 -8.03 39.20
N MET A 40 -49.01 -9.35 39.01
CA MET A 40 -49.71 -10.39 39.75
C MET A 40 -49.01 -10.70 41.06
N PRO A 41 -49.77 -11.05 42.14
CA PRO A 41 -49.23 -11.27 43.46
C PRO A 41 -48.74 -12.73 43.66
N ARG A 42 -47.70 -12.84 44.48
CA ARG A 42 -47.16 -14.11 44.98
C ARG A 42 -48.12 -14.84 45.93
N PRO A 43 -48.20 -16.16 45.87
CA PRO A 43 -48.88 -16.93 46.93
C PRO A 43 -47.97 -17.13 48.15
N ALA A 44 -48.58 -17.12 49.31
CA ALA A 44 -47.99 -17.24 50.64
C ALA A 44 -47.52 -18.66 50.96
N GLN A 45 -46.44 -18.73 51.74
CA GLN A 45 -45.94 -19.96 52.39
C GLN A 45 -46.80 -20.37 53.57
N PRO A 46 -46.93 -21.64 53.91
CA PRO A 46 -47.26 -22.07 55.27
C PRO A 46 -45.98 -22.47 56.04
N ASN A 47 -45.92 -21.88 57.26
CA ASN A 47 -44.99 -22.26 58.29
C ASN A 47 -45.31 -23.68 58.79
N ASN A 48 -44.29 -24.50 58.96
CA ASN A 48 -44.30 -25.51 60.02
C ASN A 48 -42.92 -25.74 60.61
N ALA A 49 -42.85 -25.69 61.90
CA ALA A 49 -41.68 -25.80 62.75
C ALA A 49 -41.33 -27.29 63.01
N ASN A 50 -40.09 -27.44 63.46
CA ASN A 50 -39.46 -28.59 64.19
C ASN A 50 -38.94 -29.75 63.31
N GLU A 51 -37.64 -30.01 63.31
CA GLU A 51 -36.87 -30.78 64.26
C GLU A 51 -35.40 -30.85 63.89
N ASN A 52 -34.55 -30.71 64.90
CA ASN A 52 -33.10 -30.82 64.85
C ASN A 52 -32.64 -32.25 64.59
N LEU A 53 -31.76 -32.46 63.58
CA LEU A 53 -30.74 -33.50 63.58
C LEU A 53 -29.50 -33.02 62.76
N PRO A 54 -28.27 -33.27 63.22
CA PRO A 54 -27.07 -32.76 62.54
C PRO A 54 -26.67 -33.70 61.40
N VAL A 55 -26.60 -33.16 60.19
CA VAL A 55 -26.03 -33.84 59.00
C VAL A 55 -24.60 -33.31 58.84
N PRO A 56 -23.60 -34.19 58.61
CA PRO A 56 -22.22 -33.79 58.46
C PRO A 56 -22.02 -32.99 57.16
N GLN A 57 -21.47 -31.79 57.26
CA GLN A 57 -21.03 -30.98 56.14
C GLN A 57 -19.84 -31.66 55.50
N GLN A 58 -20.04 -32.31 54.34
CA GLN A 58 -18.98 -32.53 53.41
C GLN A 58 -18.64 -31.19 52.74
N GLN A 59 -17.52 -30.61 53.14
CA GLN A 59 -16.87 -29.52 52.44
C GLN A 59 -16.40 -30.09 51.07
N GLN A 60 -17.17 -29.81 50.02
CA GLN A 60 -16.66 -29.89 48.67
C GLN A 60 -15.66 -28.74 48.50
N GLU A 61 -14.38 -29.06 48.58
CA GLU A 61 -13.30 -28.23 48.11
C GLU A 61 -13.57 -27.92 46.63
N ARG A 62 -14.07 -26.72 46.34
CA ARG A 62 -14.04 -26.17 44.99
C ARG A 62 -12.57 -25.97 44.64
N LYS A 63 -11.99 -26.91 43.87
CA LYS A 63 -10.73 -26.65 43.16
C LYS A 63 -10.93 -25.41 42.31
N VAL A 64 -10.37 -24.29 42.79
CA VAL A 64 -10.16 -23.10 41.99
C VAL A 64 -9.19 -23.54 40.92
N ILE A 65 -9.69 -23.75 39.70
CA ILE A 65 -8.86 -23.91 38.53
C ILE A 65 -8.23 -22.51 38.35
N GLU A 66 -7.00 -22.34 38.84
CA GLU A 66 -6.16 -21.22 38.46
C GLU A 66 -6.06 -21.25 36.93
N ARG A 67 -6.80 -20.37 36.26
CA ARG A 67 -6.58 -20.12 34.86
C ARG A 67 -5.15 -19.55 34.76
N GLU A 68 -4.27 -20.32 34.13
CA GLU A 68 -2.93 -19.84 33.76
C GLU A 68 -3.12 -18.43 33.18
N LYS A 69 -2.43 -17.43 33.76
CA LYS A 69 -2.45 -16.08 33.23
C LYS A 69 -1.94 -16.15 31.80
N PRO A 70 -2.70 -15.66 30.81
CA PRO A 70 -2.21 -15.61 29.46
C PRO A 70 -0.86 -14.85 29.48
N TYR A 71 0.16 -15.43 28.84
CA TYR A 71 1.45 -14.76 28.69
C TYR A 71 1.21 -13.38 28.09
N GLU A 72 1.52 -12.33 28.84
CA GLU A 72 1.50 -10.96 28.36
C GLU A 72 2.83 -10.72 27.64
N PHE A 73 2.79 -10.67 26.30
CA PHE A 73 3.92 -10.30 25.44
C PHE A 73 3.94 -8.77 25.24
N ASP A 74 3.84 -8.03 26.32
CA ASP A 74 3.88 -6.58 26.24
C ASP A 74 5.31 -6.09 25.93
N ASP A 75 5.43 -5.15 24.98
CA ASP A 75 6.66 -4.47 24.56
C ASP A 75 7.76 -5.34 23.89
N ILE A 76 7.48 -6.60 23.53
CA ILE A 76 8.50 -7.50 22.95
C ILE A 76 8.51 -7.44 21.42
N LEU A 77 7.36 -7.23 20.77
CA LEU A 77 7.23 -7.27 19.34
C LEU A 77 7.21 -5.86 18.74
N ASN A 78 8.14 -5.60 17.84
CA ASN A 78 8.17 -4.38 17.06
C ASN A 78 7.67 -4.66 15.65
N GLY A 79 6.83 -3.77 15.13
CA GLY A 79 6.33 -3.81 13.75
C GLY A 79 6.63 -2.51 13.02
N VAL A 80 6.91 -2.63 11.73
CA VAL A 80 7.12 -1.50 10.82
C VAL A 80 6.23 -1.72 9.59
N GLY A 81 5.61 -0.66 9.09
CA GLY A 81 4.82 -0.75 7.88
C GLY A 81 4.38 0.60 7.36
N VAL A 82 3.83 0.60 6.15
CA VAL A 82 3.25 1.78 5.52
C VAL A 82 1.76 1.83 5.78
N LEU A 83 1.27 2.94 6.30
CA LEU A 83 -0.13 3.12 6.67
C LEU A 83 -1.02 3.27 5.42
N GLU A 84 -2.01 2.42 5.30
CA GLU A 84 -3.16 2.56 4.41
C GLU A 84 -4.41 2.80 5.24
N ILE A 85 -5.03 3.98 5.11
CA ILE A 85 -6.25 4.34 5.84
C ILE A 85 -7.46 3.90 5.03
N MET A 86 -8.38 3.17 5.68
CA MET A 86 -9.63 2.71 5.09
C MET A 86 -10.71 3.78 5.17
N GLN A 87 -11.79 3.61 4.39
CA GLN A 87 -12.92 4.56 4.34
C GLN A 87 -13.57 4.77 5.70
N ASP A 88 -13.57 3.74 6.56
CA ASP A 88 -14.13 3.79 7.91
C ASP A 88 -13.23 4.52 8.93
N GLY A 89 -12.06 5.02 8.49
CA GLY A 89 -11.15 5.83 9.29
C GLY A 89 -10.17 5.07 10.17
N TYR A 90 -10.19 3.75 10.22
CA TYR A 90 -9.11 2.92 10.75
C TYR A 90 -8.08 2.62 9.66
N GLY A 91 -6.95 2.03 9.98
CA GLY A 91 -5.91 1.74 9.00
C GLY A 91 -5.18 0.43 9.24
N PHE A 92 -4.35 0.06 8.26
CA PHE A 92 -3.43 -1.05 8.34
C PHE A 92 -2.02 -0.60 7.97
N LEU A 93 -1.03 -1.08 8.71
CA LEU A 93 0.36 -0.97 8.28
C LEU A 93 0.64 -2.14 7.35
N ARG A 94 0.99 -1.82 6.11
CA ARG A 94 1.30 -2.77 5.05
C ARG A 94 2.79 -3.05 5.00
N SER A 95 3.17 -4.32 4.85
CA SER A 95 4.57 -4.71 4.70
C SER A 95 5.08 -4.51 3.28
N SER A 96 6.35 -4.11 3.16
CA SER A 96 7.09 -4.09 1.90
C SER A 96 7.23 -5.48 1.28
N ASP A 97 7.32 -6.54 2.11
CA ASP A 97 7.48 -7.92 1.66
C ASP A 97 6.31 -8.42 0.82
N TYR A 98 5.13 -7.83 1.04
CA TYR A 98 3.92 -8.09 0.25
C TYR A 98 3.60 -6.95 -0.72
N ASN A 99 4.60 -6.15 -1.10
CA ASN A 99 4.43 -5.00 -2.02
C ASN A 99 3.30 -4.05 -1.59
N TYR A 100 3.12 -3.86 -0.28
CA TYR A 100 2.06 -3.04 0.33
C TYR A 100 0.62 -3.48 0.03
N LEU A 101 0.45 -4.70 -0.43
CA LEU A 101 -0.87 -5.31 -0.58
C LEU A 101 -1.34 -5.92 0.75
N SER A 102 -2.63 -6.28 0.80
CA SER A 102 -3.20 -6.95 1.97
C SER A 102 -2.53 -8.29 2.23
N SER A 103 -2.06 -8.48 3.46
CA SER A 103 -1.31 -9.65 3.88
C SER A 103 -1.78 -10.13 5.27
N PRO A 104 -1.43 -11.36 5.68
CA PRO A 104 -1.68 -11.83 7.04
C PRO A 104 -0.89 -11.06 8.09
N ASP A 105 0.21 -10.42 7.70
CA ASP A 105 1.11 -9.66 8.58
C ASP A 105 0.68 -8.20 8.77
N ASP A 106 -0.49 -7.82 8.25
CA ASP A 106 -1.02 -6.48 8.39
C ASP A 106 -1.26 -6.12 9.86
N ILE A 107 -0.78 -4.94 10.27
CA ILE A 107 -0.92 -4.44 11.62
C ILE A 107 -2.09 -3.45 11.67
N TYR A 108 -3.05 -3.70 12.53
CA TYR A 108 -4.22 -2.83 12.70
C TYR A 108 -3.87 -1.56 13.46
N VAL A 109 -4.29 -0.41 12.92
CA VAL A 109 -4.15 0.92 13.55
C VAL A 109 -5.53 1.51 13.80
N SER A 110 -5.80 1.89 15.04
CA SER A 110 -7.10 2.43 15.42
C SER A 110 -7.30 3.87 14.92
N GLN A 111 -8.56 4.26 14.71
CA GLN A 111 -8.91 5.61 14.31
C GLN A 111 -8.44 6.67 15.33
N SER A 112 -8.45 6.33 16.63
CA SER A 112 -7.96 7.22 17.69
C SER A 112 -6.46 7.50 17.57
N GLN A 113 -5.65 6.49 17.26
CA GLN A 113 -4.20 6.65 17.01
C GLN A 113 -3.93 7.50 15.77
N ILE A 114 -4.67 7.26 14.67
CA ILE A 114 -4.54 8.03 13.43
C ILE A 114 -4.80 9.52 13.71
N LYS A 115 -5.88 9.84 14.46
CA LYS A 115 -6.21 11.23 14.82
C LYS A 115 -5.22 11.84 15.80
N LEU A 116 -4.78 11.08 16.80
CA LEU A 116 -3.87 11.56 17.85
C LEU A 116 -2.53 12.00 17.27
N PHE A 117 -1.95 11.20 16.39
CA PHE A 117 -0.64 11.46 15.79
C PHE A 117 -0.72 12.21 14.43
N GLY A 118 -1.92 12.50 13.93
CA GLY A 118 -2.09 13.15 12.63
C GLY A 118 -1.56 12.31 11.45
N LEU A 119 -1.70 10.98 11.55
CA LEU A 119 -1.21 10.06 10.54
C LEU A 119 -1.97 10.21 9.21
N LYS A 120 -1.27 10.00 8.11
CA LYS A 120 -1.81 10.02 6.76
C LYS A 120 -1.44 8.73 6.02
N THR A 121 -2.22 8.40 4.99
CA THR A 121 -1.85 7.30 4.10
C THR A 121 -0.46 7.54 3.51
N GLY A 122 0.38 6.51 3.53
CA GLY A 122 1.77 6.57 3.09
C GLY A 122 2.77 6.78 4.23
N ASP A 123 2.35 7.10 5.46
CA ASP A 123 3.29 7.21 6.59
C ASP A 123 3.92 5.86 6.91
N VAL A 124 5.22 5.85 7.07
CA VAL A 124 5.97 4.71 7.60
C VAL A 124 5.91 4.77 9.12
N VAL A 125 5.21 3.86 9.74
CA VAL A 125 5.03 3.82 11.19
C VAL A 125 5.80 2.66 11.79
N GLU A 126 6.64 2.96 12.77
CA GLU A 126 7.34 2.00 13.61
C GLU A 126 6.72 2.01 15.00
N GLY A 127 6.46 0.84 15.55
CA GLY A 127 5.86 0.77 16.86
C GLY A 127 5.81 -0.62 17.44
N VAL A 128 5.35 -0.67 18.68
CA VAL A 128 5.15 -1.92 19.41
C VAL A 128 3.79 -2.50 19.07
N ILE A 129 3.77 -3.78 18.77
CA ILE A 129 2.58 -4.56 18.46
C ILE A 129 2.37 -5.65 19.52
N ARG A 130 1.16 -6.11 19.68
CA ARG A 130 0.84 -7.28 20.51
C ARG A 130 0.21 -8.40 19.70
N PRO A 131 0.29 -9.63 20.16
CA PRO A 131 -0.47 -10.72 19.57
C PRO A 131 -1.98 -10.46 19.59
N PRO A 132 -2.73 -10.93 18.57
CA PRO A 132 -4.18 -10.82 18.55
C PRO A 132 -4.80 -11.65 19.70
N LYS A 133 -5.82 -11.09 20.36
CA LYS A 133 -6.63 -11.81 21.36
C LYS A 133 -7.69 -12.67 20.65
N GLU A 134 -8.34 -13.55 21.42
CA GLU A 134 -9.46 -14.32 20.91
C GLU A 134 -10.52 -13.41 20.27
N GLY A 135 -10.83 -13.66 18.98
CA GLY A 135 -11.74 -12.83 18.19
C GLY A 135 -11.11 -11.70 17.39
N GLU A 136 -9.83 -11.38 17.58
CA GLU A 136 -9.09 -10.43 16.75
C GLU A 136 -8.37 -11.14 15.61
N LYS A 137 -8.43 -10.59 14.42
CA LYS A 137 -7.81 -11.18 13.21
C LYS A 137 -6.39 -10.68 12.96
N TYR A 138 -6.09 -9.45 13.37
CA TYR A 138 -4.84 -8.76 13.06
C TYR A 138 -4.07 -8.37 14.32
N PHE A 139 -2.75 -8.22 14.19
CA PHE A 139 -1.91 -7.68 15.23
C PHE A 139 -2.24 -6.20 15.44
N PRO A 140 -2.70 -5.76 16.63
CA PRO A 140 -2.93 -4.35 16.86
C PRO A 140 -1.66 -3.60 17.24
N LEU A 141 -1.52 -2.37 16.73
CA LEU A 141 -0.48 -1.44 17.14
C LEU A 141 -0.81 -0.90 18.55
N VAL A 142 0.10 -1.11 19.51
CA VAL A 142 -0.07 -0.66 20.89
C VAL A 142 0.52 0.74 21.06
N LYS A 143 1.76 0.93 20.64
CA LYS A 143 2.52 2.18 20.84
C LYS A 143 3.24 2.56 19.55
N VAL A 144 3.15 3.82 19.16
CA VAL A 144 3.93 4.39 18.06
C VAL A 144 5.29 4.85 18.62
N SER A 145 6.38 4.37 18.00
CA SER A 145 7.74 4.74 18.37
C SER A 145 8.27 5.85 17.47
N LYS A 146 8.20 5.65 16.15
CA LYS A 146 8.63 6.63 15.15
C LYS A 146 7.65 6.67 13.97
N ILE A 147 7.62 7.81 13.30
CA ILE A 147 6.85 8.03 12.08
C ILE A 147 7.79 8.64 11.04
N ASN A 148 7.96 7.96 9.90
CA ASN A 148 8.92 8.37 8.85
C ASN A 148 10.34 8.64 9.40
N GLY A 149 10.79 7.85 10.37
CA GLY A 149 12.09 8.00 11.02
C GLY A 149 12.20 9.20 11.99
N ARG A 150 11.13 9.98 12.18
CA ARG A 150 11.05 11.14 13.07
C ARG A 150 10.15 10.88 14.27
N ASP A 151 10.26 11.74 15.29
CA ASP A 151 9.37 11.69 16.46
C ASP A 151 7.95 12.14 16.08
N ALA A 152 6.96 11.58 16.77
CA ALA A 152 5.55 11.86 16.52
C ALA A 152 5.17 13.36 16.66
N ALA A 153 5.85 14.10 17.55
CA ALA A 153 5.64 15.53 17.72
C ALA A 153 6.00 16.33 16.46
N PHE A 154 7.16 16.01 15.84
CA PHE A 154 7.61 16.64 14.61
C PHE A 154 6.63 16.38 13.45
N VAL A 155 6.16 15.14 13.32
CA VAL A 155 5.29 14.72 12.22
C VAL A 155 3.91 15.37 12.29
N ARG A 156 3.41 15.64 13.50
CA ARG A 156 2.11 16.26 13.72
C ARG A 156 2.02 17.67 13.12
N ASP A 157 3.11 18.44 13.19
CA ASP A 157 3.16 19.83 12.76
C ASP A 157 3.71 20.00 11.33
N ARG A 158 3.93 18.88 10.61
CA ARG A 158 4.47 18.92 9.25
C ARG A 158 3.52 19.60 8.25
N VAL A 159 4.11 20.33 7.31
CA VAL A 159 3.38 20.92 6.18
C VAL A 159 3.06 19.83 5.15
N PRO A 160 1.81 19.72 4.67
CA PRO A 160 1.46 18.77 3.61
C PRO A 160 2.25 19.03 2.31
N PHE A 161 2.59 17.94 1.62
CA PHE A 161 3.40 17.96 0.40
C PHE A 161 2.91 18.96 -0.67
N GLU A 162 1.61 19.09 -0.81
CA GLU A 162 0.97 19.96 -1.78
C GLU A 162 1.17 21.46 -1.49
N HIS A 163 1.52 21.80 -0.25
CA HIS A 163 1.73 23.19 0.21
C HIS A 163 3.21 23.54 0.38
N LEU A 164 4.12 22.59 0.11
CA LEU A 164 5.55 22.85 0.15
C LEU A 164 5.97 23.66 -1.09
N THR A 165 6.89 24.62 -0.89
CA THR A 165 7.40 25.46 -1.96
C THR A 165 8.35 24.68 -2.87
N PRO A 166 8.02 24.46 -4.17
CA PRO A 166 8.90 23.74 -5.08
C PRO A 166 10.01 24.65 -5.59
N LEU A 167 11.23 24.11 -5.62
CA LEU A 167 12.41 24.74 -6.20
C LEU A 167 12.90 23.93 -7.42
N PHE A 168 13.71 24.60 -8.26
CA PHE A 168 14.47 23.89 -9.29
C PHE A 168 15.55 23.02 -8.63
N PRO A 169 15.92 21.87 -9.25
CA PRO A 169 17.05 21.07 -8.81
C PRO A 169 18.34 21.89 -8.89
N ASP A 170 18.96 22.20 -7.77
CA ASP A 170 20.21 22.95 -7.64
C ASP A 170 21.38 22.08 -7.15
N GLU A 171 21.08 20.97 -6.50
CA GLU A 171 22.06 20.00 -5.99
C GLU A 171 22.07 18.75 -6.88
N LYS A 172 23.25 18.48 -7.48
CA LYS A 172 23.47 17.32 -8.36
C LYS A 172 23.80 16.07 -7.54
N PHE A 173 23.23 14.91 -7.90
CA PHE A 173 23.72 13.62 -7.43
C PHE A 173 25.11 13.34 -8.01
N LYS A 174 26.07 13.04 -7.14
CA LYS A 174 27.41 12.60 -7.55
C LYS A 174 27.34 11.11 -7.89
N LEU A 175 27.35 10.78 -9.17
CA LEU A 175 27.35 9.39 -9.62
C LEU A 175 28.74 8.79 -9.64
N CYS A 176 29.81 9.61 -9.73
CA CYS A 176 31.19 9.16 -9.84
C CYS A 176 32.05 9.77 -8.75
N LYS A 177 32.94 8.95 -8.17
CA LYS A 177 33.99 9.38 -7.22
C LYS A 177 35.30 9.73 -7.89
N GLY A 178 35.43 9.51 -9.21
CA GLY A 178 36.65 9.78 -9.99
C GLY A 178 37.66 8.63 -9.96
N GLY A 179 37.22 7.38 -9.73
CA GLY A 179 38.08 6.19 -9.72
C GLY A 179 37.83 5.26 -10.93
N TYR A 180 38.73 4.28 -11.09
CA TYR A 180 38.58 3.22 -12.12
C TYR A 180 37.40 2.30 -11.85
N SER A 181 36.83 2.31 -10.63
CA SER A 181 35.68 1.52 -10.24
C SER A 181 34.35 2.08 -10.69
N ASP A 182 34.33 3.33 -11.20
CA ASP A 182 33.10 3.94 -11.69
C ASP A 182 32.66 3.27 -13.00
N SER A 183 31.40 2.90 -13.08
CA SER A 183 30.80 2.34 -14.31
C SER A 183 30.88 3.37 -15.45
N MET A 184 31.17 2.90 -16.66
CA MET A 184 31.20 3.76 -17.85
C MET A 184 29.84 4.43 -18.06
N SER A 185 28.76 3.69 -17.84
CA SER A 185 27.38 4.19 -17.94
C SER A 185 27.13 5.35 -16.98
N ALA A 186 27.50 5.20 -15.70
CA ALA A 186 27.37 6.25 -14.68
C ALA A 186 28.20 7.49 -15.04
N ARG A 187 29.41 7.31 -15.57
CA ARG A 187 30.29 8.43 -16.00
C ARG A 187 29.69 9.22 -17.14
N VAL A 188 29.11 8.53 -18.14
CA VAL A 188 28.43 9.19 -19.25
C VAL A 188 27.22 9.99 -18.79
N VAL A 189 26.37 9.40 -17.92
CA VAL A 189 25.23 10.09 -17.35
C VAL A 189 25.66 11.29 -16.52
N ASP A 190 26.67 11.12 -15.65
CA ASP A 190 27.15 12.17 -14.78
C ASP A 190 27.70 13.40 -15.54
N LEU A 191 28.26 13.16 -16.73
CA LEU A 191 28.87 14.21 -17.57
C LEU A 191 27.87 14.88 -18.51
N PHE A 192 26.99 14.09 -19.18
CA PHE A 192 26.13 14.58 -20.26
C PHE A 192 24.68 14.80 -19.88
N ALA A 193 24.19 14.07 -18.86
CA ALA A 193 22.81 14.13 -18.39
C ALA A 193 22.75 14.10 -16.85
N PRO A 194 23.36 15.11 -16.17
CA PRO A 194 23.40 15.14 -14.72
C PRO A 194 22.01 15.12 -14.11
N ILE A 195 21.84 14.35 -13.02
CA ILE A 195 20.59 14.23 -12.31
C ILE A 195 20.68 15.03 -11.00
N GLY A 196 19.75 15.95 -10.79
CA GLY A 196 19.66 16.75 -9.57
C GLY A 196 18.60 16.23 -8.60
N LYS A 197 18.75 16.58 -7.31
CA LYS A 197 17.74 16.31 -6.29
C LYS A 197 16.44 17.03 -6.66
N GLY A 198 15.34 16.28 -6.74
CA GLY A 198 14.04 16.84 -7.17
C GLY A 198 13.78 16.79 -8.68
N GLN A 199 14.71 16.26 -9.47
CA GLN A 199 14.58 16.20 -10.93
C GLN A 199 13.64 15.08 -11.39
N ARG A 200 12.97 15.33 -12.52
CA ARG A 200 12.31 14.32 -13.35
C ARG A 200 13.25 13.90 -14.46
N ALA A 201 13.56 12.62 -14.56
CA ALA A 201 14.42 12.07 -15.60
C ALA A 201 13.74 10.92 -16.33
N LEU A 202 13.90 10.86 -17.65
CA LEU A 202 13.43 9.77 -18.49
C LEU A 202 14.60 9.04 -19.12
N ILE A 203 14.68 7.73 -18.92
CA ILE A 203 15.55 6.82 -19.66
C ILE A 203 14.74 6.28 -20.84
N VAL A 204 14.98 6.86 -22.01
CA VAL A 204 14.24 6.50 -23.21
C VAL A 204 15.00 5.40 -23.97
N ALA A 205 14.35 4.28 -24.18
CA ALA A 205 14.99 3.11 -24.78
C ALA A 205 14.01 2.21 -25.53
N GLN A 206 14.52 1.58 -26.58
CA GLN A 206 13.84 0.46 -27.22
C GLN A 206 13.83 -0.77 -26.28
N PRO A 207 12.90 -1.72 -26.47
CA PRO A 207 12.96 -2.99 -25.76
C PRO A 207 14.30 -3.71 -25.93
N LYS A 208 14.82 -4.32 -24.85
CA LYS A 208 16.05 -5.13 -24.85
C LYS A 208 17.37 -4.37 -25.13
N THR A 209 17.42 -3.06 -24.95
CA THR A 209 18.63 -2.24 -25.20
C THR A 209 19.47 -1.97 -23.95
N GLY A 210 19.15 -2.60 -22.80
CA GLY A 210 19.94 -2.47 -21.56
C GLY A 210 19.48 -1.35 -20.63
N LYS A 211 18.25 -0.82 -20.77
CA LYS A 211 17.68 0.19 -19.87
C LYS A 211 17.76 -0.18 -18.39
N THR A 212 17.46 -1.44 -18.08
CA THR A 212 17.48 -1.97 -16.69
C THR A 212 18.89 -2.00 -16.11
N ILE A 213 19.91 -2.31 -16.93
CA ILE A 213 21.32 -2.29 -16.53
C ILE A 213 21.75 -0.86 -16.22
N LEU A 214 21.43 0.10 -17.09
CA LEU A 214 21.73 1.50 -16.85
C LEU A 214 21.07 2.01 -15.57
N MET A 215 19.82 1.64 -15.34
CA MET A 215 19.09 2.01 -14.14
C MET A 215 19.73 1.45 -12.86
N LYS A 216 20.20 0.18 -12.90
CA LYS A 216 20.97 -0.42 -11.80
C LYS A 216 22.28 0.31 -11.53
N ASP A 217 23.01 0.66 -12.60
CA ASP A 217 24.28 1.40 -12.48
C ASP A 217 24.07 2.76 -11.79
N ILE A 218 23.03 3.50 -12.20
CA ILE A 218 22.69 4.79 -11.59
C ILE A 218 22.27 4.60 -10.13
N ALA A 219 21.40 3.63 -9.83
CA ALA A 219 20.93 3.38 -8.48
C ALA A 219 22.06 2.99 -7.54
N ASN A 220 22.96 2.09 -7.97
CA ASN A 220 24.11 1.68 -7.17
C ASN A 220 25.11 2.83 -6.99
N ALA A 221 25.29 3.70 -7.98
CA ALA A 221 26.11 4.88 -7.87
C ALA A 221 25.54 5.87 -6.83
N ILE A 222 24.23 6.11 -6.82
CA ILE A 222 23.56 6.93 -5.81
C ILE A 222 23.70 6.28 -4.44
N ALA A 223 23.41 4.97 -4.29
CA ALA A 223 23.54 4.26 -3.02
C ALA A 223 24.94 4.37 -2.41
N ALA A 224 25.98 4.29 -3.25
CA ALA A 224 27.37 4.35 -2.80
C ALA A 224 27.82 5.76 -2.40
N ASN A 225 27.28 6.79 -3.05
CA ASN A 225 27.74 8.16 -2.89
C ASN A 225 26.82 9.02 -2.00
N HIS A 226 25.55 8.62 -1.86
CA HIS A 226 24.51 9.31 -1.12
C HIS A 226 23.75 8.34 -0.20
N PRO A 227 24.38 7.85 0.88
CA PRO A 227 23.75 6.89 1.79
C PRO A 227 22.55 7.48 2.56
N GLU A 228 22.44 8.81 2.58
CA GLU A 228 21.32 9.53 3.20
C GLU A 228 20.01 9.44 2.40
N VAL A 229 20.11 9.09 1.13
CA VAL A 229 18.96 9.08 0.20
C VAL A 229 18.15 7.79 0.34
N TYR A 230 16.86 7.94 0.47
CA TYR A 230 15.94 6.80 0.47
C TYR A 230 15.56 6.43 -0.97
N MET A 231 15.92 5.23 -1.39
CA MET A 231 15.67 4.78 -2.76
C MET A 231 14.58 3.71 -2.84
N ILE A 232 13.66 3.87 -3.77
CA ILE A 232 12.59 2.93 -4.09
C ILE A 232 12.71 2.52 -5.56
N MET A 233 12.80 1.21 -5.82
CA MET A 233 12.64 0.61 -7.13
C MET A 233 11.19 0.17 -7.31
N LEU A 234 10.46 0.82 -8.17
CA LEU A 234 9.07 0.48 -8.51
C LEU A 234 9.04 -0.20 -9.87
N LEU A 235 8.80 -1.50 -9.87
CA LEU A 235 8.75 -2.35 -11.06
C LEU A 235 7.29 -2.68 -11.41
N ILE A 236 6.82 -2.22 -12.57
CA ILE A 236 5.44 -2.41 -13.01
C ILE A 236 5.39 -3.27 -14.27
N ASP A 237 4.63 -4.36 -14.20
CA ASP A 237 4.42 -5.29 -15.31
C ASP A 237 5.76 -5.91 -15.79
N GLU A 238 6.70 -6.13 -14.85
CA GLU A 238 7.98 -6.78 -15.09
C GLU A 238 7.92 -8.28 -14.76
N ARG A 239 8.92 -9.03 -15.18
CA ARG A 239 8.98 -10.48 -14.96
C ARG A 239 9.47 -10.77 -13.54
N PRO A 240 8.96 -11.85 -12.88
CA PRO A 240 9.39 -12.23 -11.53
C PRO A 240 10.90 -12.44 -11.40
N GLU A 241 11.55 -13.02 -12.42
CA GLU A 241 13.00 -13.22 -12.44
C GLU A 241 13.76 -11.89 -12.49
N GLU A 242 13.26 -10.87 -13.21
CA GLU A 242 13.87 -9.53 -13.28
C GLU A 242 13.71 -8.79 -11.95
N VAL A 243 12.58 -8.98 -11.27
CA VAL A 243 12.34 -8.44 -9.91
C VAL A 243 13.34 -9.03 -8.92
N THR A 244 13.52 -10.35 -8.93
CA THR A 244 14.47 -11.04 -8.04
C THR A 244 15.91 -10.58 -8.30
N ASP A 245 16.30 -10.45 -9.56
CA ASP A 245 17.62 -9.98 -9.96
C ASP A 245 17.86 -8.52 -9.52
N MET A 246 16.83 -7.66 -9.64
CA MET A 246 16.88 -6.28 -9.16
C MET A 246 17.07 -6.24 -7.63
N ALA A 247 16.27 -6.99 -6.88
CA ALA A 247 16.34 -7.03 -5.42
C ALA A 247 17.70 -7.50 -4.90
N ARG A 248 18.40 -8.36 -5.64
CA ARG A 248 19.74 -8.85 -5.27
C ARG A 248 20.89 -7.93 -5.69
N SER A 249 20.67 -7.09 -6.70
CA SER A 249 21.73 -6.30 -7.35
C SER A 249 21.73 -4.83 -6.96
N VAL A 250 20.66 -4.33 -6.32
CA VAL A 250 20.54 -2.90 -5.96
C VAL A 250 20.27 -2.76 -4.47
N ASN A 251 20.96 -1.82 -3.82
CA ASN A 251 20.71 -1.45 -2.43
C ASN A 251 19.59 -0.40 -2.35
N ALA A 252 18.37 -0.83 -2.60
CA ALA A 252 17.15 -0.02 -2.54
C ALA A 252 15.97 -0.89 -2.12
N GLU A 253 14.88 -0.26 -1.66
CA GLU A 253 13.63 -0.96 -1.45
C GLU A 253 13.01 -1.31 -2.81
N VAL A 254 12.81 -2.60 -3.08
CA VAL A 254 12.24 -3.07 -4.36
C VAL A 254 10.78 -3.45 -4.16
N ILE A 255 9.89 -2.74 -4.83
CA ILE A 255 8.45 -2.97 -4.84
C ILE A 255 8.04 -3.30 -6.26
N ALA A 256 7.36 -4.41 -6.43
CA ALA A 256 7.01 -4.91 -7.75
C ALA A 256 5.54 -5.28 -7.88
N SER A 257 5.04 -5.16 -9.09
CA SER A 257 3.80 -5.79 -9.54
C SER A 257 4.09 -6.45 -10.87
N THR A 258 4.09 -7.77 -10.88
CA THR A 258 4.51 -8.60 -12.01
C THR A 258 3.46 -8.67 -13.12
N PHE A 259 3.84 -9.10 -14.30
CA PHE A 259 3.00 -9.06 -15.52
C PHE A 259 1.74 -9.94 -15.41
N ASP A 260 1.71 -10.90 -14.50
CA ASP A 260 0.57 -11.80 -14.23
C ASP A 260 -0.49 -11.17 -13.33
N GLU A 261 -0.20 -10.01 -12.76
CA GLU A 261 -1.14 -9.29 -11.88
C GLU A 261 -2.09 -8.37 -12.66
N PRO A 262 -3.32 -8.14 -12.14
CA PRO A 262 -4.28 -7.25 -12.79
C PRO A 262 -3.86 -5.78 -12.70
N ALA A 263 -4.33 -4.97 -13.67
CA ALA A 263 -4.00 -3.54 -13.78
C ALA A 263 -4.33 -2.72 -12.53
N GLU A 264 -5.39 -3.09 -11.78
CA GLU A 264 -5.75 -2.45 -10.52
C GLU A 264 -4.64 -2.57 -9.47
N ARG A 265 -3.93 -3.71 -9.44
CA ARG A 265 -2.78 -3.88 -8.52
C ARG A 265 -1.63 -2.97 -8.90
N HIS A 266 -1.29 -2.86 -10.19
CA HIS A 266 -0.26 -1.94 -10.66
C HIS A 266 -0.54 -0.50 -10.22
N VAL A 267 -1.79 -0.06 -10.39
CA VAL A 267 -2.24 1.28 -10.02
C VAL A 267 -2.20 1.48 -8.49
N LYS A 268 -2.66 0.49 -7.73
CA LYS A 268 -2.71 0.55 -6.27
C LYS A 268 -1.30 0.66 -5.68
N ILE A 269 -0.39 -0.21 -6.10
CA ILE A 269 1.00 -0.22 -5.64
C ILE A 269 1.70 1.10 -5.96
N ALA A 270 1.57 1.59 -7.20
CA ALA A 270 2.13 2.88 -7.59
C ALA A 270 1.57 4.04 -6.76
N GLY A 271 0.28 4.00 -6.44
CA GLY A 271 -0.36 5.00 -5.57
C GLY A 271 0.23 5.01 -4.16
N ILE A 272 0.38 3.84 -3.53
CA ILE A 272 0.94 3.72 -2.16
C ILE A 272 2.40 4.16 -2.12
N VAL A 273 3.21 3.76 -3.11
CA VAL A 273 4.62 4.16 -3.22
C VAL A 273 4.75 5.67 -3.34
N LEU A 274 3.92 6.31 -4.16
CA LEU A 274 3.94 7.78 -4.30
C LEU A 274 3.56 8.48 -3.00
N GLU A 275 2.51 8.02 -2.31
CA GLU A 275 2.10 8.60 -1.03
C GLU A 275 3.20 8.39 0.04
N LYS A 276 3.84 7.21 0.09
CA LYS A 276 4.99 6.97 0.97
C LYS A 276 6.11 7.96 0.70
N ALA A 277 6.50 8.12 -0.56
CA ALA A 277 7.55 9.05 -0.94
C ALA A 277 7.23 10.50 -0.52
N LYS A 278 6.00 10.96 -0.76
CA LYS A 278 5.55 12.29 -0.31
C LYS A 278 5.65 12.45 1.21
N ARG A 279 5.24 11.44 2.00
CA ARG A 279 5.31 11.48 3.47
C ARG A 279 6.74 11.55 3.98
N LEU A 280 7.67 10.81 3.36
CA LEU A 280 9.10 10.89 3.69
C LEU A 280 9.66 12.28 3.39
N VAL A 281 9.33 12.86 2.24
CA VAL A 281 9.77 14.21 1.85
C VAL A 281 9.20 15.30 2.77
N GLU A 282 7.94 15.19 3.23
CA GLU A 282 7.36 16.07 4.26
C GLU A 282 8.16 16.07 5.56
N CYS A 283 8.87 14.97 5.84
CA CYS A 283 9.75 14.82 7.01
C CYS A 283 11.21 15.21 6.74
N GLY A 284 11.50 15.80 5.58
CA GLY A 284 12.83 16.30 5.21
C GLY A 284 13.80 15.23 4.70
N HIS A 285 13.29 14.11 4.15
CA HIS A 285 14.12 13.09 3.52
C HIS A 285 14.26 13.34 2.01
N ASP A 286 15.44 13.03 1.47
CA ASP A 286 15.66 12.93 0.04
C ASP A 286 15.25 11.54 -0.44
N VAL A 287 14.30 11.50 -1.39
CA VAL A 287 13.73 10.26 -1.91
C VAL A 287 13.96 10.17 -3.41
N VAL A 288 14.43 9.02 -3.88
CA VAL A 288 14.55 8.71 -5.30
C VAL A 288 13.67 7.52 -5.64
N ILE A 289 12.75 7.71 -6.58
CA ILE A 289 11.95 6.62 -7.16
C ILE A 289 12.49 6.29 -8.54
N PHE A 290 12.91 5.04 -8.72
CA PHE A 290 13.17 4.45 -10.01
C PHE A 290 11.92 3.71 -10.48
N LEU A 291 11.35 4.09 -11.61
CA LEU A 291 10.13 3.51 -12.16
C LEU A 291 10.41 2.77 -13.47
N ASP A 292 10.31 1.48 -13.47
CA ASP A 292 10.37 0.65 -14.67
C ASP A 292 9.02 -0.03 -14.92
N SER A 293 8.14 0.42 -15.82
CA SER A 293 8.27 1.59 -16.67
C SER A 293 7.04 2.51 -16.58
N ILE A 294 7.22 3.78 -16.89
CA ILE A 294 6.11 4.74 -16.94
C ILE A 294 5.11 4.39 -18.06
N THR A 295 5.59 3.83 -19.16
CA THR A 295 4.75 3.37 -20.27
C THR A 295 3.76 2.30 -19.82
N ARG A 296 4.23 1.30 -19.07
CA ARG A 296 3.40 0.22 -18.55
C ARG A 296 2.46 0.71 -17.46
N LEU A 297 2.93 1.60 -16.58
CA LEU A 297 2.07 2.24 -15.60
C LEU A 297 0.94 3.03 -16.26
N ALA A 298 1.23 3.80 -17.32
CA ALA A 298 0.22 4.55 -18.06
C ALA A 298 -0.80 3.64 -18.76
N ARG A 299 -0.36 2.49 -19.28
CA ARG A 299 -1.27 1.44 -19.83
C ARG A 299 -2.20 0.89 -18.75
N ALA A 300 -1.68 0.59 -17.56
CA ALA A 300 -2.48 0.11 -16.44
C ALA A 300 -3.55 1.14 -16.03
N TYR A 301 -3.18 2.41 -15.95
CA TYR A 301 -4.15 3.49 -15.70
C TYR A 301 -5.20 3.61 -16.81
N ASN A 302 -4.79 3.42 -18.08
CA ASN A 302 -5.74 3.44 -19.20
C ASN A 302 -6.77 2.30 -19.11
N THR A 303 -6.33 1.13 -18.65
CA THR A 303 -7.23 -0.03 -18.45
C THR A 303 -8.22 0.19 -17.29
N VAL A 304 -7.78 0.80 -16.18
CA VAL A 304 -8.58 0.98 -14.97
C VAL A 304 -9.46 2.23 -15.02
N SER A 305 -9.09 3.23 -15.83
CA SER A 305 -9.85 4.49 -15.92
C SER A 305 -11.23 4.27 -16.53
N PRO A 306 -12.28 4.87 -15.96
CA PRO A 306 -13.60 4.86 -16.61
C PRO A 306 -13.53 5.57 -17.96
N ALA A 307 -14.18 5.00 -18.96
CA ALA A 307 -14.21 5.56 -20.31
C ALA A 307 -14.80 6.98 -20.31
N SER A 308 -14.04 7.97 -20.79
CA SER A 308 -14.48 9.36 -20.89
C SER A 308 -15.30 9.64 -22.16
N GLY A 309 -15.34 8.69 -23.10
CA GLY A 309 -15.89 8.87 -24.45
C GLY A 309 -15.01 9.70 -25.39
N LYS A 310 -13.86 10.21 -24.92
CA LYS A 310 -12.86 10.93 -25.71
C LYS A 310 -11.57 10.12 -25.76
N VAL A 311 -11.35 9.45 -26.89
CA VAL A 311 -10.16 8.62 -27.10
C VAL A 311 -9.18 9.34 -27.99
N LEU A 312 -7.94 9.46 -27.51
CA LEU A 312 -6.78 9.97 -28.28
C LEU A 312 -6.33 8.90 -29.28
N SER A 313 -5.45 9.29 -30.22
CA SER A 313 -4.81 8.32 -31.11
C SER A 313 -4.14 7.21 -30.32
N GLY A 314 -4.11 5.98 -30.85
CA GLY A 314 -3.53 4.82 -30.16
C GLY A 314 -4.40 4.20 -29.05
N GLY A 315 -5.67 4.62 -28.90
CA GLY A 315 -6.60 4.00 -27.92
C GLY A 315 -6.39 4.44 -26.48
N VAL A 316 -5.80 5.62 -26.26
CA VAL A 316 -5.61 6.20 -24.93
C VAL A 316 -6.80 7.08 -24.58
N ASP A 317 -7.46 6.81 -23.44
CA ASP A 317 -8.51 7.70 -22.93
C ASP A 317 -7.92 9.04 -22.49
N ALA A 318 -8.59 10.14 -22.82
CA ALA A 318 -8.10 11.50 -22.55
C ALA A 318 -7.81 11.75 -21.06
N ASN A 319 -8.54 11.09 -20.15
CA ASN A 319 -8.39 11.24 -18.71
C ASN A 319 -7.39 10.24 -18.11
N ALA A 320 -7.03 9.18 -18.82
CA ALA A 320 -6.20 8.09 -18.30
C ALA A 320 -4.78 8.54 -17.90
N LEU A 321 -4.23 9.53 -18.61
CA LEU A 321 -2.87 10.03 -18.38
C LEU A 321 -2.76 11.04 -17.23
N HIS A 322 -3.86 11.54 -16.68
CA HIS A 322 -3.81 12.50 -15.57
C HIS A 322 -3.07 11.98 -14.34
N LYS A 323 -3.40 10.75 -13.90
CA LYS A 323 -2.77 10.14 -12.72
C LYS A 323 -1.29 9.82 -12.93
N PRO A 324 -0.86 9.18 -14.05
CA PRO A 324 0.56 9.00 -14.37
C PRO A 324 1.34 10.32 -14.47
N LYS A 325 0.76 11.36 -15.07
CA LYS A 325 1.36 12.69 -15.11
C LYS A 325 1.52 13.31 -13.72
N ARG A 326 0.53 13.13 -12.83
CA ARG A 326 0.61 13.55 -11.43
C ARG A 326 1.69 12.79 -10.68
N PHE A 327 1.84 11.49 -10.94
CA PHE A 327 2.92 10.69 -10.39
C PHE A 327 4.28 11.27 -10.77
N PHE A 328 4.55 11.39 -12.05
CA PHE A 328 5.82 11.92 -12.56
C PHE A 328 6.04 13.39 -12.20
N GLY A 329 4.99 14.19 -12.24
CA GLY A 329 5.01 15.60 -11.87
C GLY A 329 5.15 15.87 -10.36
N ALA A 330 5.08 14.84 -9.52
CA ALA A 330 5.33 15.00 -8.08
C ALA A 330 6.80 15.26 -7.76
N ALA A 331 7.74 14.89 -8.66
CA ALA A 331 9.16 15.14 -8.47
C ALA A 331 9.44 16.64 -8.37
N ARG A 332 10.07 17.04 -7.27
CA ARG A 332 10.45 18.42 -6.97
C ARG A 332 11.50 18.50 -5.88
N ASN A 333 12.32 19.51 -5.92
CA ASN A 333 13.13 19.96 -4.79
C ASN A 333 12.29 20.92 -3.92
N ILE A 334 12.47 20.92 -2.61
CA ILE A 334 11.63 21.65 -1.67
C ILE A 334 12.47 22.58 -0.82
N GLU A 335 12.00 23.83 -0.70
CA GLU A 335 12.65 24.83 0.14
C GLU A 335 12.65 24.40 1.61
N ASN A 336 13.84 24.38 2.23
CA ASN A 336 14.07 23.97 3.62
C ASN A 336 13.53 22.57 3.97
N GLY A 337 13.43 21.68 2.98
CA GLY A 337 12.89 20.34 3.12
C GLY A 337 13.70 19.27 2.40
N GLY A 338 13.10 18.12 2.20
CA GLY A 338 13.65 17.05 1.40
C GLY A 338 13.42 17.24 -0.11
N SER A 339 13.78 16.24 -0.89
CA SER A 339 13.54 16.23 -2.32
C SER A 339 12.88 14.92 -2.77
N LEU A 340 12.07 14.99 -3.82
CA LEU A 340 11.55 13.84 -4.53
C LEU A 340 12.09 13.83 -5.95
N THR A 341 12.94 12.88 -6.26
CA THR A 341 13.48 12.64 -7.61
C THR A 341 12.81 11.42 -8.22
N ILE A 342 12.41 11.50 -9.48
CA ILE A 342 11.79 10.36 -10.17
C ILE A 342 12.58 10.10 -11.47
N ILE A 343 13.15 8.91 -11.57
CA ILE A 343 13.86 8.42 -12.74
C ILE A 343 13.01 7.30 -13.35
N ALA A 344 12.38 7.56 -14.48
CA ALA A 344 11.48 6.59 -15.10
C ALA A 344 12.05 6.08 -16.43
N THR A 345 11.73 4.83 -16.77
CA THR A 345 12.00 4.32 -18.11
C THR A 345 10.79 4.52 -19.00
N ALA A 346 11.00 4.95 -20.24
CA ALA A 346 9.99 5.06 -21.26
C ALA A 346 10.37 4.16 -22.45
N LEU A 347 9.39 3.40 -22.93
CA LEU A 347 9.57 2.51 -24.09
C LEU A 347 9.19 3.24 -25.37
N ILE A 348 10.07 3.14 -26.38
CA ILE A 348 9.83 3.65 -27.73
C ILE A 348 10.02 2.52 -28.74
N ASP A 349 9.55 2.72 -29.97
CA ASP A 349 9.69 1.77 -31.08
C ASP A 349 9.19 0.35 -30.77
N THR A 350 8.14 0.26 -29.98
CA THR A 350 7.50 -1.02 -29.62
C THR A 350 6.54 -1.52 -30.71
N GLY A 351 6.29 -0.72 -31.75
CA GLY A 351 5.25 -0.95 -32.76
C GLY A 351 3.84 -0.63 -32.27
N SER A 352 3.69 -0.12 -31.05
CA SER A 352 2.40 0.26 -30.45
C SER A 352 2.19 1.78 -30.52
N LYS A 353 1.14 2.22 -31.23
CA LYS A 353 0.73 3.62 -31.27
C LYS A 353 0.40 4.19 -29.91
N MET A 354 -0.06 3.35 -28.98
CA MET A 354 -0.33 3.73 -27.60
C MET A 354 0.95 4.20 -26.90
N ASP A 355 2.06 3.48 -27.06
CA ASP A 355 3.34 3.83 -26.42
C ASP A 355 3.93 5.12 -26.99
N GLU A 356 3.78 5.34 -28.30
CA GLU A 356 4.18 6.61 -28.94
C GLU A 356 3.42 7.80 -28.33
N VAL A 357 2.09 7.70 -28.17
CA VAL A 357 1.28 8.74 -27.56
C VAL A 357 1.68 8.97 -26.12
N ILE A 358 1.86 7.89 -25.34
CA ILE A 358 2.32 7.98 -23.95
C ILE A 358 3.67 8.70 -23.89
N PHE A 359 4.64 8.29 -24.71
CA PHE A 359 5.95 8.93 -24.75
C PHE A 359 5.88 10.42 -25.08
N GLU A 360 5.11 10.80 -26.13
CA GLU A 360 4.92 12.21 -26.52
C GLU A 360 4.36 13.06 -25.37
N GLU A 361 3.48 12.51 -24.56
CA GLU A 361 2.86 13.19 -23.42
C GLU A 361 3.80 13.36 -22.20
N PHE A 362 4.87 12.56 -22.11
CA PHE A 362 5.85 12.64 -21.02
C PHE A 362 7.17 13.31 -21.42
N LYS A 363 7.57 13.28 -22.68
CA LYS A 363 8.87 13.80 -23.12
C LYS A 363 9.08 15.29 -22.84
N GLY A 364 8.00 16.07 -22.75
CA GLY A 364 8.05 17.49 -22.43
C GLY A 364 8.02 17.81 -20.92
N THR A 365 7.94 16.78 -20.05
CA THR A 365 7.84 16.95 -18.60
C THR A 365 9.06 16.50 -17.82
N GLY A 366 9.98 15.78 -18.47
CA GLY A 366 11.23 15.26 -17.88
C GLY A 366 12.48 15.84 -18.49
#